data_065d19f90d315fa1846725907c17dc22
#
_entry.id   065d19f90d315fa1846725907c17dc22
#
_cell.length_a   1.000
_cell.length_b   1.000
_cell.length_c   1.000
_cell.angle_alpha   90.00
_cell.angle_beta   90.00
_cell.angle_gamma   90.00
#
_symmetry.space_group_name_H-M   'P 1'
#
loop_
_entity.id
_entity.type
_entity.pdbx_description
1 polymer ?
#
loop_
_entity_poly.entity_id
_entity_poly.type
_entity_poly.pdbx_seq_one_letter_code
_entity_poly.pdbx_strand_id
1 'polypeptide(L)'
;MKLIRDLAESGAVTARKMYGCRGWTLHHNSELWRVTGVLDYAYCGLWPSGGAWLCQHLWDRYLYSGDKAYLAEVYPLMKGAAEFFVDFLVEDPRTGYLVVTPSNSPENRPAGMNSNLFAGITMDNQLVTDLFSNTEAAAAVLGRDAAFADTLRTMRRRLPPMQIGQYGQLQEWYEDWDNPKDDHRHVSHLWGFYPGHQISPYRTPLLTEGVRNTLIQRGENKDFYNGLLNTYNKKNTQGL
;
A
#
# COMPACT_ATOMS: atom_id res chain seq x y z
N MET A 1 0.63 17.74 8.04
CA MET A 1 0.99 18.53 6.83
C MET A 1 2.48 18.84 6.75
N LYS A 2 3.09 19.56 7.73
CA LYS A 2 4.52 19.89 7.68
C LYS A 2 5.41 18.66 7.47
N LEU A 3 5.23 17.61 8.24
CA LEU A 3 5.99 16.36 8.11
C LEU A 3 5.98 15.82 6.66
N ILE A 4 4.81 15.70 6.04
CA ILE A 4 4.70 15.13 4.68
C ILE A 4 5.38 16.04 3.64
N ARG A 5 5.33 17.36 3.80
CA ARG A 5 6.04 18.31 2.92
C ARG A 5 7.56 18.16 3.04
N ASP A 6 8.06 18.12 4.29
CA ASP A 6 9.48 17.93 4.56
C ASP A 6 9.98 16.59 3.97
N LEU A 7 9.18 15.52 4.12
CA LEU A 7 9.50 14.20 3.57
C LEU A 7 9.38 14.14 2.04
N ALA A 8 8.46 14.88 1.44
CA ALA A 8 8.36 14.94 -0.02
C ALA A 8 9.57 15.68 -0.64
N GLU A 9 10.10 16.70 0.03
CA GLU A 9 11.29 17.41 -0.39
C GLU A 9 12.53 16.50 -0.37
N SER A 10 12.82 15.85 0.76
CA SER A 10 13.92 14.89 0.88
C SER A 10 13.69 13.64 0.03
N GLY A 11 12.43 13.16 -0.06
CA GLY A 11 12.02 12.01 -0.84
C GLY A 11 12.19 12.19 -2.35
N ALA A 12 12.09 13.42 -2.85
CA ALA A 12 12.40 13.72 -4.25
C ALA A 12 13.90 13.52 -4.56
N VAL A 13 14.76 13.80 -3.61
CA VAL A 13 16.19 13.49 -3.74
C VAL A 13 16.42 11.98 -3.77
N THR A 14 15.77 11.25 -2.86
CA THR A 14 15.84 9.78 -2.81
C THR A 14 15.31 9.14 -4.10
N ALA A 15 14.12 9.55 -4.57
CA ALA A 15 13.54 9.05 -5.82
C ALA A 15 14.51 9.21 -7.00
N ARG A 16 15.07 10.40 -7.16
CA ARG A 16 16.01 10.72 -8.25
C ARG A 16 17.36 10.02 -8.12
N LYS A 17 17.96 10.05 -6.91
CA LYS A 17 19.35 9.56 -6.70
C LYS A 17 19.42 8.05 -6.59
N MET A 18 18.44 7.42 -5.96
CA MET A 18 18.45 5.99 -5.71
C MET A 18 17.77 5.20 -6.84
N TYR A 19 16.73 5.76 -7.45
CA TYR A 19 15.88 5.05 -8.40
C TYR A 19 15.85 5.64 -9.81
N GLY A 20 16.35 6.87 -9.99
CA GLY A 20 16.24 7.57 -11.29
C GLY A 20 14.81 7.99 -11.64
N CYS A 21 13.90 8.01 -10.66
CA CYS A 21 12.49 8.29 -10.82
C CYS A 21 12.16 9.77 -10.55
N ARG A 22 11.08 10.24 -11.15
CA ARG A 22 10.43 11.52 -10.81
C ARG A 22 9.73 11.43 -9.44
N GLY A 23 9.08 12.50 -9.06
CA GLY A 23 8.26 12.56 -7.85
C GLY A 23 9.05 12.37 -6.57
N TRP A 24 8.48 11.68 -5.59
CA TRP A 24 9.11 11.43 -4.30
C TRP A 24 8.72 10.09 -3.69
N THR A 25 9.61 9.53 -2.89
CA THR A 25 9.38 8.29 -2.14
C THR A 25 9.91 8.40 -0.71
N LEU A 26 9.45 7.51 0.14
CA LEU A 26 9.86 7.32 1.52
C LEU A 26 9.89 5.83 1.80
N HIS A 27 10.99 5.36 2.40
CA HIS A 27 11.09 3.99 2.87
C HIS A 27 10.38 3.80 4.23
N HIS A 28 10.47 2.59 4.79
CA HIS A 28 9.68 2.17 5.94
C HIS A 28 9.85 3.08 7.18
N ASN A 29 10.97 3.77 7.28
CA ASN A 29 11.34 4.55 8.46
C ASN A 29 11.69 5.99 8.08
N SER A 30 11.40 6.90 8.99
CA SER A 30 11.88 8.27 8.96
C SER A 30 12.20 8.70 10.39
N GLU A 31 13.12 9.63 10.52
CA GLU A 31 13.61 10.10 11.81
C GLU A 31 13.56 11.65 11.89
N LEU A 32 14.15 12.22 12.93
CA LEU A 32 14.10 13.66 13.20
C LEU A 32 14.60 14.51 12.01
N TRP A 33 15.59 14.02 11.27
CA TRP A 33 16.24 14.70 10.15
C TRP A 33 15.51 14.56 8.81
N ARG A 34 14.39 13.87 8.79
CA ARG A 34 13.59 13.62 7.57
C ARG A 34 14.32 12.81 6.50
N VAL A 35 15.14 11.86 6.92
CA VAL A 35 15.74 10.90 5.99
C VAL A 35 14.63 10.06 5.35
N THR A 36 14.73 9.85 4.04
CA THR A 36 13.74 9.09 3.25
C THR A 36 14.36 7.89 2.54
N GLY A 37 15.69 7.75 2.60
CA GLY A 37 16.41 6.57 2.11
C GLY A 37 16.18 5.35 2.99
N VAL A 38 16.80 4.23 2.60
CA VAL A 38 16.78 2.99 3.40
C VAL A 38 17.53 3.22 4.69
N LEU A 39 16.85 3.02 5.82
CA LEU A 39 17.43 3.03 7.15
C LEU A 39 17.62 1.60 7.64
N ASP A 40 18.55 1.42 8.60
CA ASP A 40 18.96 0.16 9.17
C ASP A 40 19.63 -0.75 8.10
N TYR A 41 18.91 -1.70 7.55
CA TYR A 41 19.42 -2.58 6.50
C TYR A 41 18.33 -2.92 5.49
N ALA A 42 18.73 -3.28 4.27
CA ALA A 42 17.80 -3.51 3.16
C ALA A 42 16.71 -4.54 3.47
N TYR A 43 17.02 -5.51 4.30
CA TYR A 43 16.12 -6.58 4.73
C TYR A 43 14.79 -6.08 5.32
N CYS A 44 14.80 -5.01 6.13
CA CYS A 44 13.59 -4.37 6.66
C CYS A 44 13.32 -3.02 5.99
N GLY A 45 14.38 -2.27 5.71
CA GLY A 45 14.28 -0.87 5.30
C GLY A 45 13.87 -0.66 3.86
N LEU A 46 14.13 -1.61 2.96
CA LEU A 46 13.83 -1.42 1.54
C LEU A 46 12.34 -1.68 1.23
N TRP A 47 11.52 -0.72 1.66
CA TRP A 47 10.08 -0.68 1.40
C TRP A 47 9.69 0.72 0.89
N PRO A 48 9.59 0.93 -0.44
CA PRO A 48 9.46 2.26 -1.02
C PRO A 48 8.04 2.84 -0.97
N SER A 49 7.10 2.20 -0.29
CA SER A 49 5.68 2.55 -0.32
C SER A 49 5.23 3.53 0.77
N GLY A 50 6.15 4.05 1.60
CA GLY A 50 5.83 4.98 2.68
C GLY A 50 5.22 6.30 2.20
N GLY A 51 5.64 6.81 1.03
CA GLY A 51 5.04 7.99 0.42
C GLY A 51 3.58 7.76 0.01
N ALA A 52 3.28 6.60 -0.56
CA ALA A 52 1.92 6.19 -0.90
C ALA A 52 1.04 6.11 0.36
N TRP A 53 1.56 5.49 1.43
CA TRP A 53 0.86 5.42 2.72
C TRP A 53 0.51 6.82 3.27
N LEU A 54 1.48 7.72 3.33
CA LEU A 54 1.25 9.06 3.89
C LEU A 54 0.24 9.88 3.09
N CYS A 55 0.15 9.66 1.77
CA CYS A 55 -0.82 10.33 0.91
C CYS A 55 -2.27 9.94 1.23
N GLN A 56 -2.53 8.77 1.86
CA GLN A 56 -3.88 8.40 2.30
C GLN A 56 -4.44 9.41 3.28
N HIS A 57 -3.64 9.86 4.25
CA HIS A 57 -4.07 10.85 5.24
C HIS A 57 -4.44 12.21 4.61
N LEU A 58 -3.83 12.56 3.46
CA LEU A 58 -4.16 13.78 2.74
C LEU A 58 -5.54 13.65 2.08
N TRP A 59 -5.80 12.52 1.45
CA TRP A 59 -7.07 12.23 0.82
C TRP A 59 -8.21 12.06 1.84
N ASP A 60 -7.99 11.32 2.91
CA ASP A 60 -8.97 11.12 3.98
C ASP A 60 -9.42 12.45 4.58
N ARG A 61 -8.48 13.35 4.86
CA ARG A 61 -8.85 14.68 5.36
C ARG A 61 -9.75 15.43 4.39
N TYR A 62 -9.49 15.33 3.09
CA TYR A 62 -10.39 15.91 2.09
C TYR A 62 -11.77 15.27 2.11
N LEU A 63 -11.84 13.94 2.19
CA LEU A 63 -13.13 13.22 2.25
C LEU A 63 -13.99 13.65 3.45
N TYR A 64 -13.36 13.88 4.60
CA TYR A 64 -14.08 14.36 5.80
C TYR A 64 -14.46 15.84 5.75
N SER A 65 -13.69 16.68 5.09
CA SER A 65 -13.87 18.14 5.11
C SER A 65 -14.61 18.68 3.89
N GLY A 66 -14.51 18.03 2.73
CA GLY A 66 -14.95 18.56 1.43
C GLY A 66 -14.18 19.81 0.96
N ASP A 67 -13.06 20.18 1.65
CA ASP A 67 -12.31 21.41 1.39
C ASP A 67 -11.47 21.29 0.12
N LYS A 68 -11.97 21.86 -0.97
CA LYS A 68 -11.27 21.89 -2.26
C LYS A 68 -10.02 22.77 -2.26
N ALA A 69 -9.96 23.81 -1.42
CA ALA A 69 -8.76 24.63 -1.32
C ALA A 69 -7.64 23.83 -0.66
N TYR A 70 -7.94 23.10 0.42
CA TYR A 70 -7.02 22.14 1.00
C TYR A 70 -6.59 21.07 -0.01
N LEU A 71 -7.53 20.48 -0.76
CA LEU A 71 -7.19 19.47 -1.77
C LEU A 71 -6.24 20.04 -2.81
N ALA A 72 -6.46 21.26 -3.30
CA ALA A 72 -5.59 21.93 -4.26
C ALA A 72 -4.18 22.14 -3.69
N GLU A 73 -4.06 22.44 -2.40
CA GLU A 73 -2.80 22.62 -1.68
C GLU A 73 -1.99 21.32 -1.57
N VAL A 74 -2.67 20.17 -1.32
CA VAL A 74 -1.99 18.87 -1.09
C VAL A 74 -1.86 18.01 -2.34
N TYR A 75 -2.61 18.31 -3.38
CA TYR A 75 -2.58 17.56 -4.64
C TYR A 75 -1.17 17.39 -5.24
N PRO A 76 -0.27 18.41 -5.23
CA PRO A 76 1.10 18.22 -5.71
C PRO A 76 1.88 17.13 -4.96
N LEU A 77 1.60 16.91 -3.67
CA LEU A 77 2.23 15.86 -2.88
C LEU A 77 1.73 14.47 -3.32
N MET A 78 0.41 14.33 -3.50
CA MET A 78 -0.19 13.10 -4.00
C MET A 78 0.29 12.79 -5.42
N LYS A 79 0.28 13.79 -6.30
CA LYS A 79 0.77 13.65 -7.69
C LYS A 79 2.23 13.23 -7.72
N GLY A 80 3.10 13.87 -6.93
CA GLY A 80 4.52 13.52 -6.88
C GLY A 80 4.76 12.10 -6.37
N ALA A 81 4.03 11.62 -5.35
CA ALA A 81 4.10 10.24 -4.93
C ALA A 81 3.63 9.28 -6.04
N ALA A 82 2.57 9.64 -6.78
CA ALA A 82 2.09 8.83 -7.91
C ALA A 82 3.09 8.84 -9.09
N GLU A 83 3.74 9.96 -9.39
CA GLU A 83 4.79 10.05 -10.42
C GLU A 83 5.97 9.11 -10.13
N PHE A 84 6.33 8.97 -8.84
CA PHE A 84 7.35 8.00 -8.46
C PHE A 84 6.97 6.58 -8.89
N PHE A 85 5.76 6.12 -8.61
CA PHE A 85 5.33 4.77 -8.99
C PHE A 85 5.09 4.62 -10.50
N VAL A 86 4.71 5.69 -11.21
CA VAL A 86 4.64 5.66 -12.68
C VAL A 86 6.00 5.29 -13.30
N ASP A 87 7.09 5.80 -12.71
CA ASP A 87 8.44 5.51 -13.19
C ASP A 87 9.05 4.25 -12.57
N PHE A 88 8.63 3.85 -11.36
CA PHE A 88 9.24 2.79 -10.57
C PHE A 88 8.66 1.40 -10.84
N LEU A 89 7.37 1.31 -11.22
CA LEU A 89 6.72 0.03 -11.49
C LEU A 89 7.37 -0.68 -12.69
N VAL A 90 7.63 -1.97 -12.54
CA VAL A 90 8.24 -2.83 -13.56
C VAL A 90 7.23 -3.86 -14.03
N GLU A 91 7.19 -4.13 -15.33
CA GLU A 91 6.38 -5.20 -15.89
C GLU A 91 6.99 -6.57 -15.55
N ASP A 92 6.21 -7.44 -14.90
CA ASP A 92 6.58 -8.85 -14.76
C ASP A 92 6.40 -9.54 -16.11
N PRO A 93 7.48 -10.05 -16.73
CA PRO A 93 7.40 -10.66 -18.06
C PRO A 93 6.58 -11.95 -18.12
N ARG A 94 6.29 -12.57 -16.97
CA ARG A 94 5.50 -13.81 -16.89
C ARG A 94 4.01 -13.55 -16.94
N THR A 95 3.56 -12.41 -16.41
CA THR A 95 2.15 -12.11 -16.19
C THR A 95 1.66 -10.85 -16.90
N GLY A 96 2.57 -9.95 -17.25
CA GLY A 96 2.27 -8.62 -17.79
C GLY A 96 1.76 -7.63 -16.75
N TYR A 97 1.69 -8.00 -15.47
CA TYR A 97 1.35 -7.07 -14.41
C TYR A 97 2.50 -6.11 -14.09
N LEU A 98 2.14 -4.92 -13.64
CA LEU A 98 3.09 -3.93 -13.12
C LEU A 98 3.29 -4.16 -11.63
N VAL A 99 4.52 -4.41 -11.21
CA VAL A 99 4.86 -4.76 -9.83
C VAL A 99 5.85 -3.76 -9.22
N VAL A 100 5.72 -3.55 -7.92
CA VAL A 100 6.75 -2.88 -7.11
C VAL A 100 7.88 -3.87 -6.87
N THR A 101 9.12 -3.50 -7.24
CA THR A 101 10.31 -4.35 -7.03
C THR A 101 11.59 -3.52 -7.03
N PRO A 102 12.57 -3.78 -6.12
CA PRO A 102 12.45 -4.65 -4.95
C PRO A 102 11.60 -4.03 -3.83
N SER A 103 10.92 -4.88 -3.05
CA SER A 103 10.19 -4.47 -1.85
C SER A 103 10.09 -5.64 -0.86
N ASN A 104 9.54 -5.39 0.33
CA ASN A 104 9.26 -6.43 1.32
C ASN A 104 7.83 -6.30 1.86
N SER A 105 7.28 -7.38 2.41
CA SER A 105 6.09 -7.28 3.25
C SER A 105 6.54 -6.92 4.66
N PRO A 106 6.30 -5.69 5.12
CA PRO A 106 6.84 -5.25 6.41
C PRO A 106 6.21 -6.00 7.59
N GLU A 107 7.00 -6.68 8.40
CA GLU A 107 8.43 -7.05 8.30
C GLU A 107 8.56 -8.58 8.23
N ASN A 108 7.89 -9.24 7.28
CA ASN A 108 7.77 -10.69 7.19
C ASN A 108 8.58 -11.27 6.01
N ARG A 109 8.77 -12.59 6.03
CA ARG A 109 9.35 -13.34 4.91
C ARG A 109 8.72 -14.72 4.79
N PRO A 110 8.63 -15.29 3.58
CA PRO A 110 8.14 -16.65 3.41
C PRO A 110 9.04 -17.67 4.11
N ALA A 111 8.43 -18.71 4.68
CA ALA A 111 9.16 -19.78 5.36
C ALA A 111 10.18 -20.45 4.42
N GLY A 112 11.39 -20.70 4.93
CA GLY A 112 12.44 -21.39 4.18
C GLY A 112 13.19 -20.51 3.16
N MET A 113 12.83 -19.25 2.99
CA MET A 113 13.55 -18.34 2.11
C MET A 113 14.60 -17.53 2.85
N ASN A 114 15.75 -17.28 2.16
CA ASN A 114 16.85 -16.48 2.71
C ASN A 114 16.74 -14.98 2.39
N SER A 115 15.66 -14.56 1.73
CA SER A 115 15.36 -13.17 1.40
C SER A 115 13.97 -12.80 1.91
N ASN A 116 13.77 -11.52 2.18
CA ASN A 116 12.46 -10.91 2.36
C ASN A 116 12.17 -9.84 1.29
N LEU A 117 13.10 -9.67 0.32
CA LEU A 117 12.91 -8.77 -0.80
C LEU A 117 12.34 -9.54 -1.99
N PHE A 118 11.17 -9.11 -2.43
CA PHE A 118 10.41 -9.74 -3.50
C PHE A 118 9.79 -8.69 -4.43
N ALA A 119 9.07 -9.16 -5.44
CA ALA A 119 8.27 -8.33 -6.34
C ALA A 119 6.78 -8.56 -6.07
N GLY A 120 5.97 -7.52 -6.28
CA GLY A 120 4.51 -7.67 -6.32
C GLY A 120 3.84 -7.97 -4.97
N ILE A 121 4.41 -7.49 -3.88
CA ILE A 121 3.87 -7.63 -2.52
C ILE A 121 2.43 -7.10 -2.46
N THR A 122 1.53 -7.84 -1.83
CA THR A 122 0.10 -7.50 -1.77
C THR A 122 -0.14 -6.12 -1.13
N MET A 123 0.55 -5.78 -0.06
CA MET A 123 0.44 -4.46 0.58
C MET A 123 0.84 -3.33 -0.37
N ASP A 124 1.92 -3.49 -1.14
CA ASP A 124 2.35 -2.48 -2.10
C ASP A 124 1.31 -2.28 -3.20
N ASN A 125 0.77 -3.37 -3.74
CA ASN A 125 -0.28 -3.32 -4.76
C ASN A 125 -1.52 -2.59 -4.25
N GLN A 126 -1.90 -2.83 -2.99
CA GLN A 126 -3.02 -2.14 -2.32
C GLN A 126 -2.74 -0.64 -2.16
N LEU A 127 -1.56 -0.27 -1.66
CA LEU A 127 -1.17 1.13 -1.46
C LEU A 127 -1.09 1.91 -2.77
N VAL A 128 -0.48 1.32 -3.80
CA VAL A 128 -0.37 1.97 -5.12
C VAL A 128 -1.74 2.08 -5.79
N THR A 129 -2.61 1.07 -5.64
CA THR A 129 -3.99 1.12 -6.13
C THR A 129 -4.74 2.31 -5.53
N ASP A 130 -4.67 2.52 -4.22
CA ASP A 130 -5.34 3.64 -3.56
C ASP A 130 -4.69 4.98 -3.91
N LEU A 131 -3.36 5.07 -3.93
CA LEU A 131 -2.66 6.29 -4.34
C LEU A 131 -3.10 6.74 -5.73
N PHE A 132 -3.12 5.82 -6.70
CA PHE A 132 -3.52 6.12 -8.07
C PHE A 132 -5.00 6.51 -8.15
N SER A 133 -5.89 5.76 -7.48
CA SER A 133 -7.34 6.05 -7.44
C SER A 133 -7.62 7.42 -6.81
N ASN A 134 -6.97 7.71 -5.67
CA ASN A 134 -7.19 8.94 -4.93
C ASN A 134 -6.63 10.16 -5.67
N THR A 135 -5.47 9.99 -6.34
CA THR A 135 -4.87 11.05 -7.17
C THR A 135 -5.71 11.32 -8.42
N GLU A 136 -6.24 10.27 -9.07
CA GLU A 136 -7.19 10.36 -10.18
C GLU A 136 -8.46 11.13 -9.75
N ALA A 137 -9.05 10.76 -8.62
CA ALA A 137 -10.23 11.42 -8.08
C ALA A 137 -9.95 12.88 -7.71
N ALA A 138 -8.81 13.17 -7.10
CA ALA A 138 -8.40 14.53 -6.76
C ALA A 138 -8.22 15.41 -8.01
N ALA A 139 -7.60 14.87 -9.06
CA ALA A 139 -7.46 15.55 -10.35
C ALA A 139 -8.82 15.91 -10.95
N ALA A 140 -9.78 14.98 -10.93
CA ALA A 140 -11.14 15.20 -11.41
C ALA A 140 -11.88 16.28 -10.61
N VAL A 141 -11.81 16.24 -9.27
CA VAL A 141 -12.44 17.26 -8.38
C VAL A 141 -11.87 18.64 -8.65
N LEU A 142 -10.57 18.73 -8.95
CA LEU A 142 -9.85 19.99 -9.19
C LEU A 142 -9.90 20.44 -10.66
N GLY A 143 -10.41 19.62 -11.57
CA GLY A 143 -10.48 19.92 -13.00
C GLY A 143 -9.10 20.08 -13.67
N ARG A 144 -8.10 19.28 -13.25
CA ARG A 144 -6.72 19.38 -13.79
C ARG A 144 -6.10 18.02 -14.10
N ASP A 145 -4.99 18.00 -14.83
CA ASP A 145 -4.13 16.83 -15.09
C ASP A 145 -4.88 15.61 -15.67
N ALA A 146 -5.88 15.80 -16.52
CA ALA A 146 -6.70 14.71 -17.08
C ALA A 146 -5.85 13.61 -17.75
N ALA A 147 -4.84 13.98 -18.53
CA ALA A 147 -3.95 13.01 -19.18
C ALA A 147 -3.15 12.17 -18.15
N PHE A 148 -2.72 12.78 -17.04
CA PHE A 148 -2.05 12.07 -15.97
C PHE A 148 -3.01 11.11 -15.25
N ALA A 149 -4.23 11.56 -14.98
CA ALA A 149 -5.30 10.72 -14.41
C ALA A 149 -5.58 9.49 -15.29
N ASP A 150 -5.61 9.64 -16.62
CA ASP A 150 -5.76 8.52 -17.56
C ASP A 150 -4.58 7.55 -17.52
N THR A 151 -3.35 8.07 -17.37
CA THR A 151 -2.16 7.24 -17.16
C THR A 151 -2.30 6.41 -15.89
N LEU A 152 -2.66 7.04 -14.75
CA LEU A 152 -2.84 6.35 -13.47
C LEU A 152 -3.91 5.26 -13.57
N ARG A 153 -5.05 5.57 -14.20
CA ARG A 153 -6.14 4.60 -14.43
C ARG A 153 -5.68 3.40 -15.24
N THR A 154 -4.89 3.64 -16.29
CA THR A 154 -4.37 2.58 -17.18
C THR A 154 -3.38 1.69 -16.41
N MET A 155 -2.44 2.26 -15.69
CA MET A 155 -1.45 1.52 -14.92
C MET A 155 -2.09 0.74 -13.75
N ARG A 156 -3.06 1.34 -13.04
CA ARG A 156 -3.79 0.69 -11.95
C ARG A 156 -4.48 -0.60 -12.38
N ARG A 157 -5.02 -0.66 -13.60
CA ARG A 157 -5.64 -1.88 -14.16
C ARG A 157 -4.64 -2.99 -14.44
N ARG A 158 -3.36 -2.68 -14.43
CA ARG A 158 -2.26 -3.62 -14.63
C ARG A 158 -1.55 -3.99 -13.33
N LEU A 159 -2.00 -3.50 -12.18
CA LEU A 159 -1.48 -3.98 -10.90
C LEU A 159 -2.01 -5.39 -10.62
N PRO A 160 -1.22 -6.26 -9.93
CA PRO A 160 -1.67 -7.58 -9.56
C PRO A 160 -2.95 -7.53 -8.72
N PRO A 161 -3.96 -8.37 -9.01
CA PRO A 161 -5.13 -8.49 -8.17
C PRO A 161 -4.78 -9.14 -6.83
N MET A 162 -5.54 -8.84 -5.79
CA MET A 162 -5.49 -9.59 -4.55
C MET A 162 -5.95 -11.04 -4.78
N GLN A 163 -5.25 -12.00 -4.20
CA GLN A 163 -5.47 -13.43 -4.42
C GLN A 163 -5.79 -14.15 -3.12
N ILE A 164 -6.59 -15.21 -3.21
CA ILE A 164 -6.82 -16.16 -2.13
C ILE A 164 -5.90 -17.35 -2.33
N GLY A 165 -5.11 -17.67 -1.31
CA GLY A 165 -4.15 -18.76 -1.36
C GLY A 165 -4.77 -20.13 -1.05
N GLN A 166 -3.93 -21.15 -1.13
CA GLN A 166 -4.34 -22.56 -0.98
C GLN A 166 -4.96 -22.91 0.39
N TYR A 167 -4.72 -22.10 1.42
CA TYR A 167 -5.29 -22.26 2.76
C TYR A 167 -6.50 -21.35 3.00
N GLY A 168 -7.04 -20.74 1.94
CA GLY A 168 -8.17 -19.82 2.02
C GLY A 168 -7.84 -18.43 2.59
N GLN A 169 -6.59 -18.14 2.84
CA GLN A 169 -6.11 -16.83 3.32
C GLN A 169 -5.97 -15.82 2.19
N LEU A 170 -5.94 -14.54 2.51
CA LEU A 170 -5.46 -13.51 1.58
C LEU A 170 -3.95 -13.63 1.44
N GLN A 171 -3.44 -13.80 0.21
CA GLN A 171 -2.00 -13.96 -0.03
C GLN A 171 -1.22 -12.71 0.37
N GLU A 172 -0.12 -12.90 1.09
CA GLU A 172 0.81 -11.84 1.48
C GLU A 172 1.80 -11.51 0.36
N TRP A 173 2.22 -12.51 -0.39
CA TRP A 173 3.16 -12.38 -1.52
C TRP A 173 2.48 -12.62 -2.87
N TYR A 174 3.20 -12.30 -3.93
CA TYR A 174 2.73 -12.49 -5.29
C TYR A 174 2.49 -13.96 -5.64
N GLU A 175 3.37 -14.84 -5.16
CA GLU A 175 3.21 -16.29 -5.21
C GLU A 175 2.59 -16.77 -3.89
N ASP A 176 1.91 -17.90 -3.91
CA ASP A 176 1.28 -18.51 -2.72
C ASP A 176 2.31 -19.18 -1.80
N TRP A 177 3.12 -18.37 -1.14
CA TRP A 177 4.16 -18.79 -0.20
C TRP A 177 3.73 -18.72 1.27
N ASP A 178 2.48 -18.40 1.51
CA ASP A 178 1.93 -18.28 2.85
C ASP A 178 2.00 -19.63 3.60
N ASN A 179 2.33 -19.56 4.88
CA ASN A 179 2.36 -20.70 5.77
C ASN A 179 1.24 -20.56 6.81
N PRO A 180 0.30 -21.52 6.90
CA PRO A 180 -0.82 -21.43 7.85
C PRO A 180 -0.38 -21.53 9.32
N LYS A 181 0.88 -21.87 9.58
CA LYS A 181 1.49 -21.88 10.92
C LYS A 181 2.33 -20.63 11.20
N ASP A 182 2.37 -19.69 10.26
CA ASP A 182 3.07 -18.41 10.45
C ASP A 182 2.30 -17.56 11.47
N ASP A 183 2.91 -17.33 12.61
CA ASP A 183 2.39 -16.51 13.70
C ASP A 183 3.04 -15.12 13.77
N HIS A 184 3.59 -14.66 12.64
CA HIS A 184 4.23 -13.34 12.56
C HIS A 184 3.30 -12.24 13.08
N ARG A 185 3.88 -11.28 13.83
CA ARG A 185 3.11 -10.22 14.52
C ARG A 185 2.46 -9.20 13.59
N HIS A 186 2.90 -9.09 12.32
CA HIS A 186 2.33 -8.17 11.35
C HIS A 186 1.42 -8.87 10.33
N VAL A 187 0.44 -8.13 9.85
CA VAL A 187 -0.55 -8.55 8.84
C VAL A 187 -0.63 -7.51 7.73
N SER A 188 0.52 -7.12 7.20
CA SER A 188 0.69 -6.00 6.27
C SER A 188 -0.21 -6.11 5.03
N HIS A 189 -0.43 -7.31 4.50
CA HIS A 189 -1.30 -7.60 3.36
C HIS A 189 -2.80 -7.37 3.64
N LEU A 190 -3.19 -7.17 4.89
CA LEU A 190 -4.57 -6.81 5.24
C LEU A 190 -4.83 -5.30 5.17
N TRP A 191 -3.84 -4.50 4.73
CA TRP A 191 -3.99 -3.06 4.59
C TRP A 191 -5.22 -2.66 3.76
N GLY A 192 -5.52 -3.37 2.70
CA GLY A 192 -6.70 -3.12 1.86
C GLY A 192 -8.05 -3.35 2.55
N PHE A 193 -8.07 -4.05 3.68
CA PHE A 193 -9.23 -4.18 4.55
C PHE A 193 -9.30 -3.07 5.60
N TYR A 194 -8.17 -2.77 6.24
CA TYR A 194 -8.02 -1.68 7.20
C TYR A 194 -6.53 -1.26 7.28
N PRO A 195 -6.25 0.06 7.18
CA PRO A 195 -7.14 1.21 7.04
C PRO A 195 -7.70 1.44 5.62
N GLY A 196 -7.27 0.69 4.61
CA GLY A 196 -7.81 0.77 3.25
C GLY A 196 -9.29 0.39 3.15
N HIS A 197 -9.85 0.59 1.95
CA HIS A 197 -11.27 0.39 1.68
C HIS A 197 -11.53 -0.56 0.50
N GLN A 198 -10.52 -1.26 0.02
CA GLN A 198 -10.61 -2.15 -1.16
C GLN A 198 -11.36 -3.44 -0.84
N ILE A 199 -11.20 -3.94 0.40
CA ILE A 199 -11.84 -5.15 0.88
C ILE A 199 -13.02 -4.77 1.78
N SER A 200 -14.18 -5.36 1.49
CA SER A 200 -15.42 -5.08 2.22
C SER A 200 -16.33 -6.31 2.19
N PRO A 201 -17.00 -6.66 3.31
CA PRO A 201 -17.94 -7.77 3.35
C PRO A 201 -19.09 -7.64 2.35
N TYR A 202 -19.43 -6.40 1.96
CA TYR A 202 -20.52 -6.12 1.04
C TYR A 202 -20.11 -6.17 -0.43
N ARG A 203 -18.90 -5.75 -0.76
CA ARG A 203 -18.42 -5.62 -2.16
C ARG A 203 -17.49 -6.72 -2.59
N THR A 204 -16.72 -7.28 -1.65
CA THR A 204 -15.70 -8.29 -1.91
C THR A 204 -15.74 -9.41 -0.87
N PRO A 205 -16.88 -10.15 -0.74
CA PRO A 205 -17.07 -11.11 0.34
C PRO A 205 -16.01 -12.22 0.36
N LEU A 206 -15.54 -12.69 -0.80
CA LEU A 206 -14.48 -13.69 -0.88
C LEU A 206 -13.14 -13.19 -0.32
N LEU A 207 -12.75 -11.95 -0.65
CA LEU A 207 -11.54 -11.37 -0.08
C LEU A 207 -11.70 -11.12 1.42
N THR A 208 -12.90 -10.78 1.88
CA THR A 208 -13.19 -10.59 3.30
C THR A 208 -13.08 -11.91 4.07
N GLU A 209 -13.50 -13.04 3.48
CA GLU A 209 -13.29 -14.35 4.07
C GLU A 209 -11.79 -14.72 4.10
N GLY A 210 -11.04 -14.35 3.06
CA GLY A 210 -9.58 -14.47 3.06
C GLY A 210 -8.91 -13.71 4.20
N VAL A 211 -9.36 -12.47 4.47
CA VAL A 211 -8.90 -11.67 5.63
C VAL A 211 -9.20 -12.39 6.94
N ARG A 212 -10.43 -12.92 7.09
CA ARG A 212 -10.82 -13.68 8.28
C ARG A 212 -9.91 -14.90 8.50
N ASN A 213 -9.66 -15.66 7.44
CA ASN A 213 -8.81 -16.84 7.50
C ASN A 213 -7.36 -16.49 7.85
N THR A 214 -6.83 -15.39 7.27
CA THR A 214 -5.51 -14.87 7.65
C THR A 214 -5.44 -14.57 9.15
N LEU A 215 -6.42 -13.86 9.70
CA LEU A 215 -6.43 -13.48 11.12
C LEU A 215 -6.51 -14.72 12.03
N ILE A 216 -7.28 -15.74 11.65
CA ILE A 216 -7.34 -17.01 12.39
C ILE A 216 -5.99 -17.73 12.35
N GLN A 217 -5.35 -17.81 11.18
CA GLN A 217 -4.04 -18.45 11.02
C GLN A 217 -2.93 -17.74 11.80
N ARG A 218 -2.97 -16.41 11.87
CA ARG A 218 -2.01 -15.60 12.65
C ARG A 218 -2.20 -15.70 14.16
N GLY A 219 -3.28 -16.33 14.61
CA GLY A 219 -3.55 -16.68 16.00
C GLY A 219 -4.41 -15.67 16.76
N GLU A 220 -5.40 -16.20 17.46
CA GLU A 220 -6.36 -15.40 18.24
C GLU A 220 -5.77 -14.84 19.56
N ASN A 221 -4.61 -15.31 19.97
CA ASN A 221 -4.04 -15.03 21.29
C ASN A 221 -3.15 -13.78 21.37
N LYS A 222 -3.06 -12.96 20.33
CA LYS A 222 -2.30 -11.72 20.32
C LYS A 222 -3.28 -10.54 20.38
N ASP A 223 -3.14 -9.67 21.36
CA ASP A 223 -4.04 -8.51 21.60
C ASP A 223 -4.30 -7.66 20.36
N PHE A 224 -3.28 -7.52 19.50
CA PHE A 224 -3.40 -6.81 18.24
C PHE A 224 -4.38 -7.49 17.25
N TYR A 225 -4.32 -8.84 17.14
CA TYR A 225 -5.20 -9.59 16.24
C TYR A 225 -6.64 -9.65 16.76
N ASN A 226 -6.83 -9.70 18.05
CA ASN A 226 -8.14 -9.58 18.68
C ASN A 226 -8.80 -8.25 18.33
N GLY A 227 -8.04 -7.16 18.25
CA GLY A 227 -8.53 -5.87 17.79
C GLY A 227 -9.02 -5.90 16.33
N LEU A 228 -8.26 -6.53 15.43
CA LEU A 228 -8.63 -6.68 14.02
C LEU A 228 -9.83 -7.63 13.84
N LEU A 229 -9.87 -8.76 14.53
CA LEU A 229 -11.02 -9.68 14.54
C LEU A 229 -12.27 -9.01 15.08
N ASN A 230 -12.17 -8.20 16.12
CA ASN A 230 -13.28 -7.40 16.64
C ASN A 230 -13.78 -6.40 15.62
N THR A 231 -12.87 -5.77 14.85
CA THR A 231 -13.24 -4.86 13.75
C THR A 231 -13.93 -5.62 12.62
N TYR A 232 -13.44 -6.80 12.27
CA TYR A 232 -14.08 -7.69 11.31
C TYR A 232 -15.51 -8.07 11.74
N ASN A 233 -15.65 -8.53 12.99
CA ASN A 233 -16.95 -8.93 13.53
C ASN A 233 -17.93 -7.76 13.59
N LYS A 234 -17.49 -6.56 13.99
CA LYS A 234 -18.32 -5.34 13.99
C LYS A 234 -18.80 -4.97 12.59
N LYS A 235 -17.93 -5.05 11.58
CA LYS A 235 -18.30 -4.78 10.19
C LYS A 235 -19.35 -5.78 9.66
N ASN A 236 -19.27 -7.04 10.08
CA ASN A 236 -20.24 -8.07 9.67
C ASN A 236 -21.58 -8.00 10.40
N THR A 237 -21.60 -7.51 11.65
CA THR A 237 -22.84 -7.43 12.46
C THR A 237 -23.63 -6.14 12.24
N GLN A 238 -23.05 -5.10 11.65
CA GLN A 238 -23.76 -3.86 11.33
C GLN A 238 -24.57 -3.92 10.02
N GLY A 239 -24.61 -5.08 9.38
CA GLY A 239 -25.33 -5.32 8.12
C GLY A 239 -26.51 -6.29 8.23
N LEU A 240 -27.01 -6.57 9.45
CA LEU A 240 -28.20 -7.37 9.70
C LEU A 240 -29.35 -6.46 10.15
#